data_871b1ec5e1588ea9ab67adb8e33c519a
#
_entry.id   871b1ec5e1588ea9ab67adb8e33c519a
#
_cell.length_a   1.000
_cell.length_b   1.000
_cell.length_c   1.000
_cell.angle_alpha   90.00
_cell.angle_beta   90.00
_cell.angle_gamma   90.00
#
_symmetry.space_group_name_H-M   'P 1'
#
loop_
_entity.id
_entity.type
_entity.pdbx_description
1 polymer ?
#
loop_
_entity_poly.entity_id
_entity_poly.type
_entity_poly.pdbx_seq_one_letter_code
_entity_poly.pdbx_strand_id
1 'polypeptide(L)'
;RVVAAEPAGADDAYRSFHSGRLLSSVNPKTIADGLLTSLGKRNFSVIQDKVDDIVTVSEEKIVEAMRLIWERMKIIIEPSSAVPLAAILEKKVDVRNKRVGIILSGGNLDLGKLPF
;
A
#
# COMPACT_ATOMS: atom_id res chain seq x y z
N ARG A 1 7.32 -9.03 12.69
CA ARG A 1 7.66 -7.78 12.00
C ARG A 1 6.47 -7.34 11.16
N VAL A 2 6.11 -6.06 11.26
CA VAL A 2 5.02 -5.43 10.50
C VAL A 2 5.62 -4.37 9.58
N VAL A 3 5.38 -4.52 8.27
CA VAL A 3 5.78 -3.52 7.27
C VAL A 3 4.53 -3.02 6.56
N ALA A 4 4.34 -1.72 6.51
CA ALA A 4 3.29 -1.09 5.73
C ALA A 4 3.84 -0.66 4.36
N ALA A 5 2.95 -0.50 3.38
CA ALA A 5 3.29 -0.02 2.06
C ALA A 5 2.30 1.04 1.60
N GLU A 6 2.79 2.05 0.90
CA GLU A 6 2.03 3.15 0.30
C GLU A 6 2.37 3.35 -1.17
N PRO A 7 1.47 3.90 -1.98
CA PRO A 7 1.83 4.42 -3.30
C PRO A 7 2.85 5.58 -3.18
N ALA A 8 3.84 5.60 -4.05
CA ALA A 8 4.80 6.71 -4.09
C ALA A 8 4.14 8.07 -4.39
N GLY A 9 2.97 8.05 -5.08
CA GLY A 9 2.17 9.23 -5.36
C GLY A 9 1.26 9.68 -4.21
N ALA A 10 1.23 8.95 -3.06
CA ALA A 10 0.44 9.29 -1.87
C ALA A 10 1.19 8.80 -0.63
N ASP A 11 2.29 9.48 -0.31
CA ASP A 11 3.37 9.02 0.58
C ASP A 11 3.38 9.69 1.96
N ASP A 12 2.26 10.23 2.40
CA ASP A 12 2.20 11.00 3.65
C ASP A 12 2.51 10.18 4.91
N ALA A 13 2.08 8.91 4.97
CA ALA A 13 2.42 8.04 6.10
C ALA A 13 3.90 7.64 6.08
N TYR A 14 4.48 7.37 4.91
CA TYR A 14 5.92 7.13 4.76
C TYR A 14 6.75 8.32 5.26
N ARG A 15 6.44 9.52 4.79
CA ARG A 15 7.13 10.74 5.22
C ARG A 15 6.94 11.03 6.71
N SER A 16 5.72 10.83 7.21
CA SER A 16 5.41 11.00 8.63
C SER A 16 6.18 10.03 9.50
N PHE A 17 6.21 8.75 9.13
CA PHE A 17 6.88 7.69 9.87
C PHE A 17 8.38 7.96 10.00
N HIS A 18 9.05 8.21 8.87
CA HIS A 18 10.50 8.39 8.85
C HIS A 18 10.96 9.74 9.43
N SER A 19 10.11 10.77 9.40
CA SER A 19 10.44 12.07 10.03
C SER A 19 10.08 12.14 11.53
N GLY A 20 9.28 11.20 12.03
CA GLY A 20 8.74 11.25 13.39
C GLY A 20 7.70 12.36 13.61
N ARG A 21 7.19 12.99 12.54
CA ARG A 21 6.21 14.07 12.57
C ARG A 21 5.03 13.77 11.66
N LEU A 22 3.81 14.02 12.14
CA LEU A 22 2.62 13.90 11.31
C LEU A 22 2.64 14.95 10.20
N LEU A 23 2.73 14.50 8.96
CA LEU A 23 2.72 15.32 7.75
C LEU A 23 1.44 15.05 6.96
N SER A 24 0.87 16.09 6.39
CA SER A 24 -0.30 15.97 5.53
C SER A 24 0.08 15.48 4.14
N SER A 25 -0.88 14.85 3.46
CA SER A 25 -0.80 14.53 2.05
C SER A 25 -0.70 15.81 1.21
N VAL A 26 0.13 15.80 0.17
CA VAL A 26 0.34 16.94 -0.73
C VAL A 26 0.11 16.50 -2.17
N ASN A 27 -0.98 16.97 -2.76
CA ASN A 27 -1.39 16.63 -4.13
C ASN A 27 -1.31 15.14 -4.44
N PRO A 28 -1.93 14.26 -3.64
CA PRO A 28 -1.81 12.82 -3.83
C PRO A 28 -2.37 12.40 -5.18
N LYS A 29 -1.64 11.52 -5.87
CA LYS A 29 -2.04 10.98 -7.16
C LYS A 29 -1.70 9.50 -7.23
N THR A 30 -2.72 8.66 -7.15
CA THR A 30 -2.59 7.21 -7.23
C THR A 30 -3.90 6.58 -7.69
N ILE A 31 -3.83 5.40 -8.32
CA ILE A 31 -5.01 4.55 -8.59
C ILE A 31 -5.57 3.92 -7.31
N ALA A 32 -4.79 3.85 -6.25
CA ALA A 32 -5.20 3.38 -4.93
C ALA A 32 -6.01 4.49 -4.21
N ASP A 33 -7.23 4.73 -4.68
CA ASP A 33 -8.09 5.83 -4.25
C ASP A 33 -8.39 5.84 -2.74
N GLY A 34 -8.44 4.69 -2.10
CA GLY A 34 -8.55 4.56 -0.64
C GLY A 34 -7.37 5.17 0.14
N LEU A 35 -6.26 5.48 -0.54
CA LEU A 35 -5.04 6.05 0.05
C LEU A 35 -4.81 7.53 -0.31
N LEU A 36 -5.78 8.21 -0.91
CA LEU A 36 -5.72 9.65 -1.25
C LEU A 36 -5.95 10.58 -0.05
N THR A 37 -6.06 10.05 1.15
CA THR A 37 -6.32 10.79 2.39
C THR A 37 -5.03 11.05 3.17
N SER A 38 -5.09 11.93 4.16
CA SER A 38 -3.99 12.13 5.10
C SER A 38 -4.14 11.20 6.32
N LEU A 39 -3.00 10.77 6.86
CA LEU A 39 -2.95 9.97 8.08
C LEU A 39 -3.48 10.77 9.28
N GLY A 40 -4.38 10.15 10.05
CA GLY A 40 -4.93 10.76 11.28
C GLY A 40 -3.95 10.69 12.47
N LYS A 41 -4.01 11.67 13.37
CA LYS A 41 -3.13 11.77 14.55
C LYS A 41 -3.12 10.51 15.43
N ARG A 42 -4.31 9.93 15.68
CA ARG A 42 -4.43 8.72 16.51
C ARG A 42 -3.78 7.51 15.81
N ASN A 43 -4.04 7.35 14.51
CA ASN A 43 -3.46 6.27 13.73
C ASN A 43 -1.94 6.41 13.61
N PHE A 44 -1.43 7.63 13.44
CA PHE A 44 0.00 7.90 13.42
C PHE A 44 0.71 7.43 14.69
N SER A 45 0.14 7.71 15.86
CA SER A 45 0.70 7.24 17.14
C SER A 45 0.78 5.72 17.22
N VAL A 46 -0.26 5.00 16.76
CA VAL A 46 -0.27 3.53 16.73
C VAL A 46 0.75 2.99 15.73
N ILE A 47 0.84 3.61 14.55
CA ILE A 47 1.79 3.21 13.51
C ILE A 47 3.23 3.39 14.00
N GLN A 48 3.55 4.50 14.62
CA GLN A 48 4.88 4.76 15.20
C GLN A 48 5.28 3.71 16.25
N ASP A 49 4.33 3.18 17.00
CA ASP A 49 4.56 2.20 18.07
C ASP A 49 4.61 0.75 17.56
N LYS A 50 3.81 0.41 16.55
CA LYS A 50 3.56 -1.00 16.16
C LYS A 50 4.11 -1.40 14.79
N VAL A 51 4.45 -0.45 13.93
CA VAL A 51 4.97 -0.72 12.58
C VAL A 51 6.48 -0.62 12.59
N ASP A 52 7.15 -1.60 12.01
CA ASP A 52 8.62 -1.64 11.95
C ASP A 52 9.18 -0.82 10.80
N ASP A 53 8.41 -0.65 9.71
CA ASP A 53 8.83 0.12 8.54
C ASP A 53 7.65 0.47 7.63
N ILE A 54 7.76 1.56 6.89
CA ILE A 54 6.86 1.91 5.79
C ILE A 54 7.69 2.08 4.52
N VAL A 55 7.23 1.47 3.43
CA VAL A 55 7.87 1.57 2.11
C VAL A 55 6.91 2.14 1.07
N THR A 56 7.44 2.75 0.02
CA THR A 56 6.63 3.24 -1.10
C THR A 56 6.82 2.38 -2.34
N VAL A 57 5.76 2.28 -3.16
CA VAL A 57 5.71 1.48 -4.39
C VAL A 57 5.20 2.29 -5.57
N SER A 58 5.60 1.90 -6.78
CA SER A 58 5.14 2.53 -8.02
C SER A 58 3.72 2.11 -8.41
N GLU A 59 3.04 2.95 -9.19
CA GLU A 59 1.72 2.66 -9.75
C GLU A 59 1.73 1.41 -10.62
N GLU A 60 2.79 1.23 -11.42
CA GLU A 60 2.97 0.07 -12.29
C GLU A 60 2.98 -1.24 -11.49
N LYS A 61 3.65 -1.24 -10.33
CA LYS A 61 3.69 -2.42 -9.47
C LYS A 61 2.39 -2.68 -8.74
N ILE A 62 1.61 -1.64 -8.45
CA ILE A 62 0.25 -1.79 -7.90
C ILE A 62 -0.65 -2.48 -8.94
N VAL A 63 -0.63 -2.03 -10.20
CA VAL A 63 -1.38 -2.65 -11.30
C VAL A 63 -0.97 -4.10 -11.52
N GLU A 64 0.34 -4.38 -11.59
CA GLU A 64 0.89 -5.73 -11.74
C GLU A 64 0.43 -6.65 -10.59
N ALA A 65 0.53 -6.18 -9.35
CA ALA A 65 0.12 -6.94 -8.18
C ALA A 65 -1.38 -7.24 -8.17
N MET A 66 -2.21 -6.24 -8.50
CA MET A 66 -3.66 -6.38 -8.60
C MET A 66 -4.02 -7.45 -9.64
N ARG A 67 -3.44 -7.36 -10.84
CA ARG A 67 -3.66 -8.31 -11.92
C ARG A 67 -3.25 -9.73 -11.52
N LEU A 68 -2.09 -9.91 -10.90
CA LEU A 68 -1.63 -11.23 -10.42
C LEU A 68 -2.60 -11.84 -9.41
N ILE A 69 -3.11 -11.07 -8.47
CA ILE A 69 -4.09 -11.56 -7.48
C ILE A 69 -5.37 -11.99 -8.20
N TRP A 70 -5.91 -11.18 -9.09
CA TRP A 70 -7.11 -11.54 -9.85
C TRP A 70 -6.92 -12.80 -10.68
N GLU A 71 -5.82 -12.88 -11.45
CA GLU A 71 -5.55 -13.99 -12.36
C GLU A 71 -5.22 -15.30 -11.64
N ARG A 72 -4.48 -15.24 -10.53
CA ARG A 72 -3.98 -16.44 -9.85
C ARG A 72 -4.88 -16.91 -8.72
N MET A 73 -5.42 -15.99 -7.93
CA MET A 73 -6.26 -16.31 -6.78
C MET A 73 -7.75 -16.30 -7.10
N LYS A 74 -8.17 -15.69 -8.23
CA LYS A 74 -9.57 -15.55 -8.66
C LYS A 74 -10.40 -14.75 -7.64
N ILE A 75 -9.78 -13.80 -6.97
CA ILE A 75 -10.43 -12.86 -6.07
C ILE A 75 -10.34 -11.44 -6.62
N ILE A 76 -11.45 -10.72 -6.54
CA ILE A 76 -11.51 -9.30 -6.91
C ILE A 76 -11.04 -8.47 -5.73
N ILE A 77 -10.00 -7.69 -5.94
CA ILE A 77 -9.49 -6.70 -5.00
C ILE A 77 -9.40 -5.33 -5.67
N GLU A 78 -9.49 -4.28 -4.87
CA GLU A 78 -9.22 -2.90 -5.30
C GLU A 78 -7.71 -2.60 -5.33
N PRO A 79 -7.28 -1.52 -6.04
CA PRO A 79 -5.84 -1.15 -6.11
C PRO A 79 -5.18 -0.96 -4.74
N SER A 80 -5.88 -0.35 -3.76
CA SER A 80 -5.36 -0.17 -2.40
C SER A 80 -4.98 -1.49 -1.72
N SER A 81 -5.72 -2.56 -1.99
CA SER A 81 -5.43 -3.90 -1.46
C SER A 81 -4.23 -4.58 -2.12
N ALA A 82 -3.83 -4.13 -3.31
CA ALA A 82 -2.69 -4.69 -4.03
C ALA A 82 -1.33 -4.11 -3.58
N VAL A 83 -1.35 -2.96 -2.91
CA VAL A 83 -0.14 -2.22 -2.50
C VAL A 83 0.85 -3.07 -1.69
N PRO A 84 0.43 -3.91 -0.72
CA PRO A 84 1.38 -4.75 0.02
C PRO A 84 2.08 -5.80 -0.86
N LEU A 85 1.40 -6.41 -1.83
CA LEU A 85 2.03 -7.32 -2.77
C LEU A 85 2.99 -6.58 -3.72
N ALA A 86 2.62 -5.36 -4.14
CA ALA A 86 3.49 -4.51 -4.96
C ALA A 86 4.84 -4.26 -4.29
N ALA A 87 4.87 -4.07 -2.96
CA ALA A 87 6.12 -3.89 -2.21
C ALA A 87 7.05 -5.11 -2.29
N ILE A 88 6.49 -6.32 -2.34
CA ILE A 88 7.25 -7.55 -2.52
C ILE A 88 7.76 -7.67 -3.97
N LEU A 89 6.91 -7.41 -4.96
CA LEU A 89 7.27 -7.47 -6.38
C LEU A 89 8.36 -6.45 -6.73
N GLU A 90 8.32 -5.28 -6.11
CA GLU A 90 9.32 -4.22 -6.28
C GLU A 90 10.57 -4.42 -5.40
N LYS A 91 10.64 -5.54 -4.67
CA LYS A 91 11.77 -5.90 -3.79
C LYS A 91 12.06 -4.88 -2.69
N LYS A 92 11.05 -4.12 -2.26
CA LYS A 92 11.16 -3.17 -1.15
C LYS A 92 11.26 -3.88 0.21
N VAL A 93 10.82 -5.13 0.28
CA VAL A 93 10.83 -5.97 1.48
C VAL A 93 11.49 -7.30 1.17
N ASP A 94 12.51 -7.67 1.92
CA ASP A 94 13.12 -9.01 1.79
C ASP A 94 12.26 -10.06 2.48
N VAL A 95 11.69 -10.95 1.66
CA VAL A 95 10.79 -12.03 2.10
C VAL A 95 11.41 -13.42 1.94
N ARG A 96 12.67 -13.53 1.52
CA ARG A 96 13.35 -14.81 1.28
C ARG A 96 13.41 -15.65 2.56
N ASN A 97 13.00 -16.89 2.46
CA ASN A 97 12.96 -17.86 3.58
C ASN A 97 12.08 -17.40 4.75
N LYS A 98 11.06 -16.54 4.49
CA LYS A 98 10.13 -16.06 5.51
C LYS A 98 8.71 -16.53 5.22
N ARG A 99 7.93 -16.71 6.28
CA ARG A 99 6.47 -16.82 6.17
C ARG A 99 5.91 -15.40 6.17
N VAL A 100 5.18 -15.08 5.11
CA VAL A 100 4.64 -13.72 4.90
C VAL A 100 3.12 -13.79 4.85
N GLY A 101 2.46 -12.98 5.67
CA GLY A 101 1.03 -12.69 5.56
C GLY A 101 0.83 -11.35 4.86
N ILE A 102 -0.08 -11.30 3.91
CA ILE A 102 -0.51 -10.06 3.23
C ILE A 102 -1.99 -9.85 3.53
N ILE A 103 -2.36 -8.64 3.94
CA ILE A 103 -3.76 -8.27 4.16
C ILE A 103 -4.33 -7.75 2.83
N LEU A 104 -5.34 -8.41 2.31
CA LEU A 104 -6.15 -7.94 1.18
C LEU A 104 -7.41 -7.31 1.78
N SER A 105 -7.44 -5.98 1.87
CA SER A 105 -8.40 -5.25 2.71
C SER A 105 -9.77 -5.00 2.07
N GLY A 106 -9.86 -4.96 0.75
CA GLY A 106 -11.13 -4.66 0.07
C GLY A 106 -11.11 -4.88 -1.42
N GLY A 107 -12.29 -4.77 -2.04
CA GLY A 107 -12.51 -4.97 -3.47
C GLY A 107 -13.54 -3.99 -4.05
N ASN A 108 -13.68 -2.80 -3.46
CA ASN A 108 -14.61 -1.77 -3.92
C ASN A 108 -14.01 -1.00 -5.10
N LEU A 109 -14.28 -1.45 -6.32
CA LEU A 109 -13.79 -0.80 -7.53
C LEU A 109 -14.83 -0.79 -8.65
N ASP A 110 -14.67 0.13 -9.58
CA ASP A 110 -15.47 0.23 -10.80
C ASP A 110 -14.90 -0.72 -11.87
N LEU A 111 -15.62 -1.79 -12.17
CA LEU A 111 -15.23 -2.77 -13.20
C LEU A 111 -15.14 -2.17 -14.61
N GLY A 112 -15.77 -1.01 -14.86
CA GLY A 112 -15.66 -0.28 -16.11
C GLY A 112 -14.37 0.54 -16.26
N LYS A 113 -13.54 0.61 -15.21
CA LYS A 113 -12.32 1.40 -15.16
C LYS A 113 -11.11 0.60 -14.68
N LEU A 114 -11.00 -0.63 -15.15
CA LEU A 114 -9.85 -1.47 -14.80
C LEU A 114 -8.57 -0.93 -15.43
N PRO A 115 -7.43 -0.97 -14.69
CA PRO A 115 -6.16 -0.47 -15.20
C PRO A 115 -5.41 -1.46 -16.11
N PHE A 116 -6.04 -2.60 -16.47
CA PHE A 116 -5.50 -3.66 -17.32
C PHE A 116 -6.58 -4.35 -18.13
#